data_0c1c55957f8af4d76736e027c7edcfba
#
_entry.id   0c1c55957f8af4d76736e027c7edcfba
#
_cell.length_a   1.000
_cell.length_b   1.000
_cell.length_c   1.000
_cell.angle_alpha   90.00
_cell.angle_beta   90.00
_cell.angle_gamma   90.00
#
_symmetry.space_group_name_H-M   'P 1'
#
loop_
_entity.id
_entity.type
_entity.pdbx_description
1 polymer ?
#
loop_
_entity_poly.entity_id
_entity_poly.type
_entity_poly.pdbx_seq_one_letter_code
_entity_poly.pdbx_strand_id
1 'polypeptide(L)'
;MTRVSFFQKEDLFTGFRAEGHTGYAPAGSDIVCAGVSALLQSTVVALAELLAIPVELKAEKKTGLMICWLPAAVTGEQKEKADLLFRSAHLGLLRMAEEYPQHLEVTIKGGAEDAEAF
;
A
#
# COMPACT_ATOMS: atom_id res chain seq x y z
N MET A 1 2.03 -8.80 13.38
CA MET A 1 2.86 -8.02 12.46
C MET A 1 2.07 -7.66 11.21
N THR A 2 2.19 -6.42 10.76
CA THR A 2 1.64 -5.99 9.47
C THR A 2 2.69 -6.19 8.39
N ARG A 3 2.29 -6.78 7.27
CA ARG A 3 3.15 -6.95 6.11
C ARG A 3 2.57 -6.15 4.96
N VAL A 4 3.39 -5.29 4.36
CA VAL A 4 3.02 -4.49 3.20
C VAL A 4 3.92 -4.86 2.04
N SER A 5 3.32 -5.24 0.93
CA SER A 5 4.04 -5.55 -0.30
C SER A 5 3.61 -4.56 -1.37
N PHE A 6 4.58 -3.97 -2.07
CA PHE A 6 4.32 -3.14 -3.25
C PHE A 6 4.59 -3.97 -4.50
N PHE A 7 3.66 -3.92 -5.44
CA PHE A 7 3.79 -4.67 -6.68
C PHE A 7 4.46 -3.82 -7.74
N GLN A 8 5.41 -4.40 -8.46
CA GLN A 8 6.19 -3.70 -9.47
C GLN A 8 6.10 -4.42 -10.80
N LYS A 9 5.87 -3.66 -11.88
CA LYS A 9 5.85 -4.15 -13.25
C LYS A 9 6.54 -3.13 -14.14
N GLU A 10 7.55 -3.59 -14.92
CA GLU A 10 8.29 -2.70 -15.83
C GLU A 10 8.85 -1.47 -15.11
N ASP A 11 9.44 -1.69 -13.93
CA ASP A 11 10.05 -0.67 -13.08
C ASP A 11 9.09 0.35 -12.47
N LEU A 12 7.78 0.18 -12.62
CA LEU A 12 6.77 1.05 -12.02
C LEU A 12 5.98 0.29 -10.96
N PHE A 13 5.69 0.95 -9.85
CA PHE A 13 4.80 0.39 -8.86
C PHE A 13 3.36 0.45 -9.36
N THR A 14 2.63 -0.66 -9.21
CA THR A 14 1.26 -0.79 -9.74
C THR A 14 0.21 -0.99 -8.65
N GLY A 15 0.62 -1.16 -7.42
CA GLY A 15 -0.31 -1.40 -6.33
C GLY A 15 0.40 -1.84 -5.06
N PHE A 16 -0.40 -2.15 -4.05
CA PHE A 16 0.12 -2.68 -2.80
C PHE A 16 -0.88 -3.65 -2.17
N ARG A 17 -0.36 -4.45 -1.27
CA ARG A 17 -1.16 -5.30 -0.39
C ARG A 17 -0.64 -5.14 1.03
N ALA A 18 -1.54 -4.82 1.95
CA ALA A 18 -1.23 -4.77 3.37
C ALA A 18 -2.11 -5.79 4.08
N GLU A 19 -1.54 -6.53 5.04
CA GLU A 19 -2.31 -7.48 5.83
C GLU A 19 -1.74 -7.63 7.23
N GLY A 20 -2.60 -8.07 8.14
CA GLY A 20 -2.25 -8.27 9.54
C GLY A 20 -2.38 -7.00 10.36
N HIS A 21 -2.21 -7.16 11.66
CA HIS A 21 -2.22 -6.06 12.62
C HIS A 21 -0.81 -5.89 13.17
N THR A 22 -0.40 -4.66 13.45
CA THR A 22 0.98 -4.40 13.88
C THR A 22 1.32 -5.03 15.23
N GLY A 23 0.32 -5.17 16.11
CA GLY A 23 0.55 -5.76 17.42
C GLY A 23 1.38 -4.91 18.36
N TYR A 24 1.54 -3.61 18.04
CA TYR A 24 2.29 -2.68 18.86
C TYR A 24 1.54 -2.35 20.16
N ALA A 25 0.23 -2.19 20.07
CA ALA A 25 -0.65 -1.89 21.21
C ALA A 25 -2.06 -2.37 20.90
N PRO A 26 -2.96 -2.39 21.89
CA PRO A 26 -4.36 -2.73 21.66
C PRO A 26 -5.02 -1.83 20.61
N ALA A 27 -6.06 -2.35 19.96
CA ALA A 27 -6.83 -1.60 18.98
C ALA A 27 -7.27 -0.26 19.56
N GLY A 28 -7.14 0.81 18.76
CA GLY A 28 -7.44 2.17 19.19
C GLY A 28 -6.28 2.92 19.84
N SER A 29 -5.22 2.21 20.23
CA SER A 29 -4.03 2.81 20.85
C SER A 29 -2.75 2.55 20.04
N ASP A 30 -2.86 1.77 18.96
CA ASP A 30 -1.70 1.35 18.17
C ASP A 30 -1.30 2.44 17.18
N ILE A 31 -0.27 3.22 17.54
CA ILE A 31 0.21 4.32 16.70
C ILE A 31 0.87 3.82 15.42
N VAL A 32 1.46 2.62 15.45
CA VAL A 32 2.08 2.04 14.25
C VAL A 32 1.00 1.69 13.24
N CYS A 33 -0.07 1.05 13.71
CA CYS A 33 -1.22 0.71 12.86
C CYS A 33 -1.85 1.98 12.27
N ALA A 34 -2.04 3.02 13.09
CA ALA A 34 -2.59 4.29 12.63
C ALA A 34 -1.71 4.94 11.57
N GLY A 35 -0.39 4.91 11.76
CA GLY A 35 0.56 5.47 10.78
C GLY A 35 0.53 4.73 9.46
N VAL A 36 0.56 3.41 9.47
CA VAL A 36 0.46 2.58 8.26
C VAL A 36 -0.84 2.87 7.52
N SER A 37 -1.95 2.87 8.26
CA SER A 37 -3.27 3.12 7.70
C SER A 37 -3.36 4.50 7.07
N ALA A 38 -2.86 5.53 7.75
CA ALA A 38 -2.88 6.90 7.24
C ALA A 38 -2.11 7.03 5.93
N LEU A 39 -0.90 6.45 5.85
CA LEU A 39 -0.09 6.50 4.63
C LEU A 39 -0.78 5.80 3.46
N LEU A 40 -1.30 4.60 3.69
CA LEU A 40 -1.93 3.83 2.61
C LEU A 40 -3.26 4.43 2.17
N GLN A 41 -4.10 4.86 3.10
CA GLN A 41 -5.36 5.49 2.76
C GLN A 41 -5.15 6.83 2.05
N SER A 42 -4.18 7.62 2.48
CA SER A 42 -3.82 8.86 1.82
C SER A 42 -3.40 8.63 0.37
N THR A 43 -2.63 7.56 0.14
CA THR A 43 -2.20 7.19 -1.21
C THR A 43 -3.39 6.84 -2.09
N VAL A 44 -4.33 6.04 -1.57
CA VAL A 44 -5.56 5.68 -2.31
C VAL A 44 -6.38 6.92 -2.67
N VAL A 45 -6.56 7.83 -1.71
CA VAL A 45 -7.30 9.08 -1.94
C VAL A 45 -6.61 9.93 -3.00
N ALA A 46 -5.27 10.05 -2.94
CA ALA A 46 -4.52 10.82 -3.92
C ALA A 46 -4.64 10.24 -5.33
N LEU A 47 -4.56 8.91 -5.46
CA LEU A 47 -4.74 8.25 -6.76
C LEU A 47 -6.12 8.56 -7.35
N ALA A 48 -7.16 8.49 -6.53
CA ALA A 48 -8.52 8.71 -6.97
C ALA A 48 -8.82 10.18 -7.25
N GLU A 49 -8.42 11.06 -6.35
CA GLU A 49 -8.83 12.47 -6.43
C GLU A 49 -7.86 13.37 -7.19
N LEU A 50 -6.56 13.12 -7.08
CA LEU A 50 -5.57 13.95 -7.79
C LEU A 50 -5.29 13.44 -9.19
N LEU A 51 -5.29 12.14 -9.40
CA LEU A 51 -4.99 11.54 -10.70
C LEU A 51 -6.22 11.04 -11.44
N ALA A 52 -7.38 11.11 -10.82
CA ALA A 52 -8.65 10.60 -11.40
C ALA A 52 -8.55 9.14 -11.85
N ILE A 53 -7.82 8.33 -11.09
CA ILE A 53 -7.70 6.90 -11.39
C ILE A 53 -8.72 6.13 -10.53
N PRO A 54 -9.67 5.39 -11.15
CA PRO A 54 -10.61 4.57 -10.41
C PRO A 54 -9.93 3.28 -9.96
N VAL A 55 -9.08 3.40 -8.92
CA VAL A 55 -8.32 2.25 -8.43
C VAL A 55 -9.22 1.10 -8.01
N GLU A 56 -8.70 -0.12 -8.16
CA GLU A 56 -9.33 -1.30 -7.62
C GLU A 56 -8.91 -1.43 -6.15
N LEU A 57 -9.88 -1.61 -5.27
CA LEU A 57 -9.63 -1.63 -3.83
C LEU A 57 -10.40 -2.76 -3.16
N LYS A 58 -9.70 -3.51 -2.31
CA LYS A 58 -10.31 -4.52 -1.46
C LYS A 58 -9.82 -4.31 -0.04
N ALA A 59 -10.73 -4.24 0.92
CA ALA A 59 -10.37 -4.01 2.31
C ALA A 59 -11.22 -4.87 3.24
N GLU A 60 -10.61 -5.37 4.30
CA GLU A 60 -11.29 -6.14 5.34
C GLU A 60 -10.66 -5.77 6.69
N LYS A 61 -11.45 -5.13 7.56
CA LYS A 61 -10.96 -4.65 8.85
C LYS A 61 -10.51 -5.78 9.78
N LYS A 62 -11.23 -6.88 9.78
CA LYS A 62 -11.00 -7.98 10.71
C LYS A 62 -9.59 -8.56 10.59
N THR A 63 -9.11 -8.72 9.36
CA THR A 63 -7.79 -9.27 9.09
C THR A 63 -6.74 -8.20 8.87
N GLY A 64 -7.13 -6.92 8.88
CA GLY A 64 -6.23 -5.82 8.55
C GLY A 64 -5.82 -5.82 7.08
N LEU A 65 -6.66 -6.38 6.20
CA LEU A 65 -6.35 -6.49 4.78
C LEU A 65 -6.73 -5.23 4.03
N MET A 66 -5.82 -4.75 3.20
CA MET A 66 -6.08 -3.71 2.20
C MET A 66 -5.26 -4.00 0.96
N ILE A 67 -5.92 -4.16 -0.17
CA ILE A 67 -5.27 -4.36 -1.46
C ILE A 67 -5.72 -3.24 -2.39
N CYS A 68 -4.77 -2.57 -3.03
CA CYS A 68 -5.05 -1.51 -3.99
C CYS A 68 -4.21 -1.76 -5.23
N TRP A 69 -4.82 -1.66 -6.41
CA TRP A 69 -4.07 -1.78 -7.66
C TRP A 69 -4.68 -0.90 -8.73
N LEU A 70 -3.85 -0.56 -9.73
CA LEU A 70 -4.29 0.26 -10.84
C LEU A 70 -5.17 -0.56 -11.79
N PRO A 71 -6.25 0.05 -12.33
CA PRO A 71 -7.05 -0.64 -13.35
C PRO A 71 -6.27 -0.75 -14.65
N ALA A 72 -6.69 -1.66 -15.53
CA ALA A 72 -6.01 -1.91 -16.79
C ALA A 72 -6.00 -0.68 -17.71
N ALA A 73 -6.98 0.20 -17.61
CA ALA A 73 -7.19 1.31 -18.53
C ALA A 73 -6.50 2.62 -18.12
N VAL A 74 -5.41 2.56 -17.37
CA VAL A 74 -4.64 3.78 -17.03
C VAL A 74 -3.75 4.19 -18.20
N THR A 75 -3.57 5.51 -18.36
CA THR A 75 -2.65 6.06 -19.35
C THR A 75 -1.20 5.93 -18.86
N GLY A 76 -0.23 6.11 -19.79
CA GLY A 76 1.18 6.12 -19.40
C GLY A 76 1.50 7.22 -18.40
N GLU A 77 0.92 8.41 -18.58
CA GLU A 77 1.11 9.54 -17.67
C GLU A 77 0.54 9.22 -16.28
N GLN A 78 -0.63 8.61 -16.22
CA GLN A 78 -1.21 8.20 -14.93
C GLN A 78 -0.36 7.14 -14.24
N LYS A 79 0.19 6.18 -14.99
CA LYS A 79 1.07 5.16 -14.43
C LYS A 79 2.30 5.76 -13.78
N GLU A 80 2.94 6.72 -14.43
CA GLU A 80 4.14 7.37 -13.92
C GLU A 80 3.85 8.18 -12.66
N LYS A 81 2.76 8.92 -12.65
CA LYS A 81 2.35 9.70 -11.48
C LYS A 81 1.92 8.79 -10.32
N ALA A 82 1.21 7.72 -10.62
CA ALA A 82 0.83 6.74 -9.62
C ALA A 82 2.06 6.07 -9.00
N ASP A 83 3.05 5.74 -9.82
CA ASP A 83 4.32 5.19 -9.32
C ASP A 83 4.96 6.11 -8.28
N LEU A 84 4.98 7.41 -8.54
CA LEU A 84 5.55 8.38 -7.60
C LEU A 84 4.80 8.35 -6.26
N LEU A 85 3.46 8.29 -6.29
CA LEU A 85 2.66 8.23 -5.09
C LEU A 85 2.89 6.92 -4.31
N PHE A 86 2.94 5.79 -5.00
CA PHE A 86 3.24 4.51 -4.37
C PHE A 86 4.64 4.50 -3.76
N ARG A 87 5.64 5.06 -4.46
CA ARG A 87 7.01 5.11 -3.95
C ARG A 87 7.13 6.01 -2.72
N SER A 88 6.38 7.11 -2.68
CA SER A 88 6.32 7.97 -1.51
C SER A 88 5.82 7.20 -0.28
N ALA A 89 4.73 6.46 -0.44
CA ALA A 89 4.20 5.62 0.63
C ALA A 89 5.21 4.53 1.03
N HIS A 90 5.84 3.90 0.06
CA HIS A 90 6.84 2.86 0.29
C HIS A 90 8.01 3.39 1.14
N LEU A 91 8.55 4.56 0.80
CA LEU A 91 9.64 5.16 1.56
C LEU A 91 9.22 5.47 3.00
N GLY A 92 8.02 6.03 3.17
CA GLY A 92 7.49 6.32 4.51
C GLY A 92 7.36 5.06 5.35
N LEU A 93 6.83 4.00 4.75
CA LEU A 93 6.67 2.72 5.44
C LEU A 93 8.02 2.06 5.75
N LEU A 94 9.01 2.19 4.86
CA LEU A 94 10.36 1.70 5.14
C LEU A 94 10.97 2.37 6.37
N ARG A 95 10.79 3.69 6.50
CA ARG A 95 11.26 4.41 7.68
C ARG A 95 10.57 3.94 8.96
N MET A 96 9.26 3.69 8.88
CA MET A 96 8.53 3.13 10.01
C MET A 96 9.01 1.73 10.37
N ALA A 97 9.28 0.90 9.38
CA ALA A 97 9.76 -0.46 9.60
C ALA A 97 11.15 -0.47 10.26
N GLU A 98 11.99 0.53 9.97
CA GLU A 98 13.28 0.68 10.65
C GLU A 98 13.12 0.94 12.15
N GLU A 99 12.11 1.71 12.54
CA GLU A 99 11.83 1.99 13.94
C GLU A 99 11.05 0.86 14.64
N TYR A 100 10.20 0.16 13.90
CA TYR A 100 9.31 -0.86 14.45
C TYR A 100 9.47 -2.20 13.72
N PRO A 101 10.70 -2.76 13.66
CA PRO A 101 10.98 -3.94 12.84
C PRO A 101 10.23 -5.20 13.25
N GLN A 102 9.74 -5.26 14.49
CA GLN A 102 8.96 -6.40 14.97
C GLN A 102 7.47 -6.25 14.70
N HIS A 103 7.04 -5.10 14.18
CA HIS A 103 5.62 -4.81 13.98
C HIS A 103 5.26 -4.52 12.53
N LEU A 104 6.25 -4.20 11.69
CA LEU A 104 6.02 -3.83 10.29
C LEU A 104 7.12 -4.38 9.40
N GLU A 105 6.71 -5.05 8.32
CA GLU A 105 7.60 -5.55 7.28
C GLU A 105 7.14 -5.00 5.94
N VAL A 106 8.07 -4.46 5.16
CA VAL A 106 7.78 -3.84 3.86
C VAL A 106 8.64 -4.49 2.79
N THR A 107 8.01 -4.97 1.72
CA THR A 107 8.71 -5.66 0.63
C THR A 107 8.23 -5.16 -0.73
N ILE A 108 9.02 -5.45 -1.76
CA ILE A 108 8.65 -5.21 -3.16
C ILE A 108 8.51 -6.57 -3.84
N LYS A 109 7.42 -6.76 -4.58
CA LYS A 109 7.19 -7.98 -5.34
C LYS A 109 7.01 -7.65 -6.81
N GLY A 110 7.64 -8.41 -7.69
CA GLY A 110 7.47 -8.27 -9.13
C GLY A 110 6.23 -9.00 -9.62
N GLY A 111 5.65 -8.48 -10.72
CA GLY A 111 4.54 -9.14 -11.39
C GLY A 111 3.16 -8.65 -10.96
N ALA A 112 2.37 -8.21 -11.93
CA ALA A 112 1.00 -7.74 -11.68
C ALA A 112 0.08 -8.90 -11.28
N GLU A 113 0.37 -10.11 -11.69
CA GLU A 113 -0.41 -11.31 -11.34
C GLU A 113 -0.42 -11.58 -9.84
N ASP A 114 0.57 -11.10 -9.10
CA ASP A 114 0.59 -11.24 -7.64
C ASP A 114 -0.56 -10.47 -7.00
N ALA A 115 -0.91 -9.30 -7.54
CA ALA A 115 -2.06 -8.53 -7.09
C ALA A 115 -3.37 -9.17 -7.52
N GLU A 116 -3.42 -9.69 -8.74
CA GLU A 116 -4.62 -10.30 -9.30
C GLU A 116 -4.97 -11.65 -8.65
N ALA A 117 -4.02 -12.29 -8.01
CA ALA A 117 -4.24 -13.55 -7.32
C ALA A 117 -5.08 -13.40 -6.04
N PHE A 118 -5.33 -12.19 -5.63
CA PHE A 118 -6.09 -11.90 -4.41
C PHE A 118 -7.48 -11.39 -4.73
#